data_947537ec005dbcd3c98b7dd2e3782c57
#
_entry.id   947537ec005dbcd3c98b7dd2e3782c57
#
_cell.length_a   1.000
_cell.length_b   1.000
_cell.length_c   1.000
_cell.angle_alpha   90.00
_cell.angle_beta   90.00
_cell.angle_gamma   90.00
#
_symmetry.space_group_name_H-M   'P 1'
#
loop_
_entity.id
_entity.type
_entity.pdbx_description
1 polymer ?
#
loop_
_entity_poly.entity_id
_entity_poly.type
_entity_poly.pdbx_seq_one_letter_code
_entity_poly.pdbx_strand_id
1 'polypeptide(L)'
;MPATDVGRRINHLVSSLQKDRTKIIIPTPALAEVLTRAERAGADYFTKLNRSAAFRIEPFETRAAIELARMTAMAIASGDKREGLSATWNEIKFDRQIVAIAKVTKVSTIYSDDENLGKLAKVQGFNVTTIRELPLPSEDAQMTFAWDVLHEEQEADDE
;
A
#
# COMPACT_ATOMS: atom_id res chain seq x y z
N MET A 1 -0.16 -9.78 17.01
CA MET A 1 -1.05 -10.41 16.02
C MET A 1 -0.27 -11.56 15.39
N PRO A 2 -0.83 -12.78 15.27
CA PRO A 2 -0.13 -13.91 14.65
C PRO A 2 0.25 -13.59 13.19
N ALA A 3 1.42 -14.04 12.73
CA ALA A 3 1.91 -13.80 11.37
C ALA A 3 0.93 -14.34 10.29
N THR A 4 0.23 -15.44 10.60
CA THR A 4 -0.81 -16.03 9.75
C THR A 4 -1.99 -15.09 9.49
N ASP A 5 -2.39 -14.27 10.47
CA ASP A 5 -3.52 -13.36 10.31
C ASP A 5 -3.17 -12.16 9.43
N VAL A 6 -1.92 -11.70 9.43
CA VAL A 6 -1.46 -10.61 8.54
C VAL A 6 -1.63 -11.02 7.08
N GLY A 7 -1.10 -12.19 6.70
CA GLY A 7 -1.22 -12.70 5.34
C GLY A 7 -2.67 -12.89 4.91
N ARG A 8 -3.51 -13.47 5.78
CA ARG A 8 -4.94 -13.69 5.52
C ARG A 8 -5.69 -12.38 5.26
N ARG A 9 -5.44 -11.35 6.07
CA ARG A 9 -6.06 -10.02 5.91
C ARG A 9 -5.65 -9.35 4.60
N ILE A 10 -4.35 -9.39 4.28
CA ILE A 10 -3.83 -8.82 3.03
C ILE A 10 -4.40 -9.54 1.82
N ASN A 11 -4.39 -10.89 1.81
CA ASN A 11 -4.95 -11.67 0.71
C ASN A 11 -6.44 -11.41 0.52
N HIS A 12 -7.19 -11.30 1.63
CA HIS A 12 -8.61 -10.96 1.57
C HIS A 12 -8.85 -9.56 0.97
N LEU A 13 -8.06 -8.54 1.37
CA LEU A 13 -8.11 -7.20 0.78
C LEU A 13 -7.83 -7.25 -0.72
N VAL A 14 -6.73 -7.89 -1.12
CA VAL A 14 -6.34 -7.98 -2.54
C VAL A 14 -7.42 -8.65 -3.36
N SER A 15 -7.95 -9.79 -2.89
CA SER A 15 -9.00 -10.53 -3.57
C SER A 15 -10.31 -9.72 -3.68
N SER A 16 -10.68 -9.00 -2.62
CA SER A 16 -11.88 -8.14 -2.63
C SER A 16 -11.75 -7.02 -3.65
N LEU A 17 -10.62 -6.31 -3.65
CA LEU A 17 -10.37 -5.22 -4.60
C LEU A 17 -10.28 -5.71 -6.05
N GLN A 18 -9.73 -6.90 -6.28
CA GLN A 18 -9.71 -7.51 -7.61
C GLN A 18 -11.13 -7.84 -8.12
N LYS A 19 -12.01 -8.37 -7.27
CA LYS A 19 -13.43 -8.61 -7.61
C LYS A 19 -14.12 -7.31 -8.02
N ASP A 20 -13.81 -6.21 -7.33
CA ASP A 20 -14.33 -4.88 -7.61
C ASP A 20 -13.61 -4.18 -8.77
N ARG A 21 -12.66 -4.86 -9.42
CA ARG A 21 -11.80 -4.31 -10.49
C ARG A 21 -11.04 -3.06 -10.06
N THR A 22 -10.76 -2.93 -8.78
CA THR A 22 -10.01 -1.82 -8.18
C THR A 22 -8.55 -2.23 -8.03
N LYS A 23 -7.63 -1.38 -8.46
CA LYS A 23 -6.19 -1.62 -8.33
C LYS A 23 -5.63 -0.97 -7.08
N ILE A 24 -4.71 -1.67 -6.43
CA ILE A 24 -3.87 -1.12 -5.37
C ILE A 24 -2.71 -0.34 -6.01
N ILE A 25 -2.57 0.92 -5.64
CA ILE A 25 -1.47 1.77 -6.09
C ILE A 25 -0.26 1.54 -5.21
N ILE A 26 0.86 1.21 -5.82
CA ILE A 26 2.17 1.12 -5.16
C ILE A 26 2.99 2.35 -5.57
N PRO A 27 3.16 3.35 -4.72
CA PRO A 27 3.98 4.51 -5.03
C PRO A 27 5.46 4.14 -5.09
N THR A 28 6.20 4.67 -6.06
CA THR A 28 7.63 4.32 -6.24
C THR A 28 8.50 4.57 -5.01
N PRO A 29 8.28 5.58 -4.15
CA PRO A 29 9.02 5.68 -2.90
C PRO A 29 8.84 4.44 -2.00
N ALA A 30 7.61 4.00 -1.75
CA ALA A 30 7.34 2.81 -0.95
C ALA A 30 7.89 1.53 -1.61
N LEU A 31 7.81 1.43 -2.94
CA LEU A 31 8.43 0.34 -3.69
C LEU A 31 9.95 0.28 -3.45
N ALA A 32 10.62 1.43 -3.48
CA ALA A 32 12.07 1.50 -3.24
C ALA A 32 12.45 0.97 -1.85
N GLU A 33 11.66 1.28 -0.80
CA GLU A 33 11.87 0.72 0.54
C GLU A 33 11.72 -0.80 0.57
N VAL A 34 10.65 -1.32 -0.05
CA VAL A 34 10.40 -2.77 -0.10
C VAL A 34 11.55 -3.48 -0.81
N LEU A 35 12.00 -2.98 -1.96
CA LEU A 35 13.08 -3.57 -2.73
C LEU A 35 14.41 -3.52 -1.97
N THR A 36 14.68 -2.44 -1.24
CA THR A 36 15.87 -2.31 -0.41
C THR A 36 15.89 -3.35 0.72
N ARG A 37 14.75 -3.54 1.40
CA ARG A 37 14.62 -4.52 2.49
C ARG A 37 14.60 -5.97 1.98
N ALA A 38 14.13 -6.19 0.77
CA ALA A 38 14.05 -7.52 0.16
C ALA A 38 15.42 -8.03 -0.33
N GLU A 39 16.43 -7.16 -0.44
CA GLU A 39 17.79 -7.49 -0.88
C GLU A 39 17.78 -8.34 -2.15
N ARG A 40 18.28 -9.59 -2.07
CA ARG A 40 18.36 -10.53 -3.21
C ARG A 40 16.99 -10.93 -3.77
N ALA A 41 15.94 -10.90 -2.95
CA ALA A 41 14.57 -11.22 -3.38
C ALA A 41 13.87 -10.06 -4.09
N GLY A 42 14.48 -8.86 -4.14
CA GLY A 42 13.85 -7.65 -4.70
C GLY A 42 13.39 -7.82 -6.15
N ALA A 43 14.20 -8.47 -7.00
CA ALA A 43 13.85 -8.70 -8.41
C ALA A 43 12.60 -9.59 -8.56
N ASP A 44 12.46 -10.62 -7.74
CA ASP A 44 11.30 -11.51 -7.73
C ASP A 44 10.04 -10.78 -7.25
N TYR A 45 10.15 -9.97 -6.18
CA TYR A 45 9.06 -9.14 -5.71
C TYR A 45 8.59 -8.14 -6.77
N PHE A 46 9.52 -7.43 -7.41
CA PHE A 46 9.19 -6.50 -8.50
C PHE A 46 8.48 -7.21 -9.65
N THR A 47 8.98 -8.37 -10.07
CA THR A 47 8.38 -9.17 -11.14
C THR A 47 6.95 -9.60 -10.79
N LYS A 48 6.71 -10.06 -9.56
CA LYS A 48 5.38 -10.46 -9.07
C LYS A 48 4.42 -9.28 -9.05
N LEU A 49 4.84 -8.13 -8.52
CA LEU A 49 4.02 -6.91 -8.48
C LEU A 49 3.66 -6.44 -9.89
N ASN A 50 4.62 -6.42 -10.80
CA ASN A 50 4.43 -5.91 -12.16
C ASN A 50 3.56 -6.83 -13.04
N ARG A 51 3.55 -8.13 -12.77
CA ARG A 51 2.70 -9.11 -13.46
C ARG A 51 1.28 -9.19 -12.90
N SER A 52 1.08 -8.76 -11.66
CA SER A 52 -0.21 -8.86 -10.99
C SER A 52 -1.21 -7.83 -11.50
N ALA A 53 -2.39 -8.27 -11.90
CA ALA A 53 -3.48 -7.39 -12.27
C ALA A 53 -4.04 -6.56 -11.08
N ALA A 54 -3.74 -6.97 -9.83
CA ALA A 54 -4.20 -6.30 -8.62
C ALA A 54 -3.46 -4.97 -8.34
N PHE A 55 -2.22 -4.86 -8.82
CA PHE A 55 -1.36 -3.73 -8.49
C PHE A 55 -1.09 -2.82 -9.69
N ARG A 56 -0.81 -1.56 -9.39
CA ARG A 56 -0.29 -0.57 -10.32
C ARG A 56 0.82 0.21 -9.64
N ILE A 57 2.02 0.15 -10.19
CA ILE A 57 3.14 0.97 -9.74
C ILE A 57 2.94 2.39 -10.29
N GLU A 58 3.01 3.37 -9.40
CA GLU A 58 2.80 4.77 -9.76
C GLU A 58 4.07 5.58 -9.45
N PRO A 59 4.69 6.19 -10.45
CA PRO A 59 5.93 6.95 -10.26
C PRO A 59 5.68 8.31 -9.60
N PHE A 60 6.73 8.83 -8.95
CA PHE A 60 6.77 10.22 -8.51
C PHE A 60 7.10 11.13 -9.70
N GLU A 61 6.06 11.60 -10.38
CA GLU A 61 6.18 12.43 -11.58
C GLU A 61 5.94 13.92 -11.30
N THR A 62 6.04 14.75 -12.34
CA THR A 62 5.90 16.21 -12.27
C THR A 62 4.64 16.65 -11.53
N ARG A 63 3.49 16.01 -11.76
CA ARG A 63 2.24 16.34 -11.07
C ARG A 63 2.33 16.10 -9.57
N ALA A 64 2.94 14.99 -9.16
CA ALA A 64 3.17 14.68 -7.75
C ALA A 64 4.18 15.66 -7.14
N ALA A 65 5.22 16.07 -7.88
CA ALA A 65 6.18 17.07 -7.42
C ALA A 65 5.53 18.44 -7.18
N ILE A 66 4.63 18.88 -8.04
CA ILE A 66 3.85 20.12 -7.87
C ILE A 66 2.97 20.01 -6.61
N GLU A 67 2.29 18.90 -6.44
CA GLU A 67 1.42 18.68 -5.26
C GLU A 67 2.24 18.62 -3.96
N LEU A 68 3.39 17.96 -3.97
CA LEU A 68 4.34 17.96 -2.85
C LEU A 68 4.78 19.38 -2.48
N ALA A 69 5.16 20.19 -3.47
CA ALA A 69 5.58 21.58 -3.25
C ALA A 69 4.44 22.39 -2.62
N ARG A 70 3.21 22.24 -3.11
CA ARG A 70 2.02 22.91 -2.57
C ARG A 70 1.77 22.53 -1.10
N MET A 71 1.77 21.24 -0.77
CA MET A 71 1.60 20.73 0.60
C MET A 71 2.67 21.28 1.53
N THR A 72 3.94 21.26 1.07
CA THR A 72 5.06 21.74 1.86
C THR A 72 4.97 23.25 2.10
N ALA A 73 4.61 24.04 1.08
CA ALA A 73 4.44 25.47 1.22
C ALA A 73 3.32 25.82 2.23
N MET A 74 2.23 25.10 2.21
CA MET A 74 1.12 25.27 3.16
C MET A 74 1.57 24.96 4.61
N ALA A 75 2.30 23.89 4.82
CA ALA A 75 2.84 23.53 6.14
C ALA A 75 3.84 24.58 6.66
N ILE A 76 4.70 25.12 5.79
CA ILE A 76 5.60 26.23 6.14
C ILE A 76 4.81 27.50 6.51
N ALA A 77 3.79 27.83 5.73
CA ALA A 77 2.97 29.01 5.97
C ALA A 77 2.14 28.91 7.26
N SER A 78 1.78 27.71 7.70
CA SER A 78 1.12 27.47 9.00
C SER A 78 2.07 27.60 10.22
N GLY A 79 3.36 27.79 9.99
CA GLY A 79 4.38 27.91 11.03
C GLY A 79 4.95 26.60 11.54
N ASP A 80 4.45 25.47 11.09
CA ASP A 80 4.96 24.13 11.43
C ASP A 80 5.16 23.26 10.20
N LYS A 81 6.35 23.31 9.62
CA LYS A 81 6.72 22.50 8.46
C LYS A 81 6.66 21.00 8.70
N ARG A 82 6.62 20.55 9.97
CA ARG A 82 6.53 19.15 10.35
C ARG A 82 5.09 18.70 10.64
N GLU A 83 4.14 19.61 10.71
CA GLU A 83 2.72 19.33 10.97
C GLU A 83 2.49 18.49 12.25
N GLY A 84 3.27 18.77 13.32
CA GLY A 84 3.21 18.06 14.58
C GLY A 84 3.79 16.63 14.55
N LEU A 85 4.44 16.22 13.47
CA LEU A 85 5.03 14.88 13.35
C LEU A 85 6.34 14.77 14.11
N SER A 86 6.55 13.63 14.77
CA SER A 86 7.79 13.33 15.53
C SER A 86 8.92 12.80 14.64
N ALA A 87 8.65 12.53 13.36
CA ALA A 87 9.61 12.04 12.38
C ALA A 87 10.69 13.08 12.02
N THR A 88 11.81 12.61 11.48
CA THR A 88 12.83 13.49 10.92
C THR A 88 12.32 14.23 9.67
N TRP A 89 12.96 15.35 9.33
CA TRP A 89 12.57 16.10 8.13
C TRP A 89 12.69 15.27 6.84
N ASN A 90 13.64 14.35 6.76
CA ASN A 90 13.80 13.48 5.59
C ASN A 90 12.69 12.44 5.50
N GLU A 91 12.28 11.83 6.61
CA GLU A 91 11.12 10.92 6.65
C GLU A 91 9.86 11.65 6.23
N ILE A 92 9.59 12.84 6.79
CA ILE A 92 8.42 13.64 6.41
C ILE A 92 8.41 13.98 4.92
N LYS A 93 9.54 14.34 4.33
CA LYS A 93 9.64 14.61 2.89
C LYS A 93 9.33 13.36 2.07
N PHE A 94 9.74 12.20 2.54
CA PHE A 94 9.48 10.93 1.89
C PHE A 94 7.99 10.55 1.96
N ASP A 95 7.39 10.65 3.14
CA ASP A 95 5.95 10.42 3.34
C ASP A 95 5.10 11.37 2.51
N ARG A 96 5.50 12.64 2.39
CA ARG A 96 4.83 13.60 1.51
C ARG A 96 4.88 13.20 0.04
N GLN A 97 5.92 12.53 -0.44
CA GLN A 97 5.94 12.00 -1.81
C GLN A 97 4.86 10.93 -2.00
N ILE A 98 4.71 10.02 -1.03
CA ILE A 98 3.66 8.99 -1.05
C ILE A 98 2.27 9.64 -1.07
N VAL A 99 2.03 10.59 -0.18
CA VAL A 99 0.73 11.30 -0.11
C VAL A 99 0.47 12.13 -1.37
N ALA A 100 1.50 12.76 -1.95
CA ALA A 100 1.37 13.51 -3.21
C ALA A 100 0.96 12.59 -4.37
N ILE A 101 1.56 11.40 -4.48
CA ILE A 101 1.15 10.39 -5.46
C ILE A 101 -0.31 9.98 -5.22
N ALA A 102 -0.69 9.71 -3.98
CA ALA A 102 -2.06 9.37 -3.62
C ALA A 102 -3.07 10.45 -4.08
N LYS A 103 -2.72 11.74 -3.92
CA LYS A 103 -3.55 12.86 -4.38
C LYS A 103 -3.72 12.91 -5.89
N VAL A 104 -2.63 12.81 -6.63
CA VAL A 104 -2.69 12.90 -8.11
C VAL A 104 -3.34 11.69 -8.74
N THR A 105 -3.29 10.53 -8.08
CA THR A 105 -3.99 9.31 -8.51
C THR A 105 -5.43 9.24 -8.04
N LYS A 106 -5.87 10.20 -7.20
CA LYS A 106 -7.26 10.34 -6.70
C LYS A 106 -7.75 9.11 -5.93
N VAL A 107 -6.87 8.44 -5.19
CA VAL A 107 -7.29 7.37 -4.28
C VAL A 107 -7.99 7.99 -3.06
N SER A 108 -8.87 7.21 -2.41
CA SER A 108 -9.59 7.64 -1.21
C SER A 108 -8.98 7.10 0.07
N THR A 109 -8.25 5.98 -0.02
CA THR A 109 -7.73 5.24 1.13
C THR A 109 -6.25 4.94 0.98
N ILE A 110 -5.51 5.13 2.07
CA ILE A 110 -4.12 4.72 2.19
C ILE A 110 -4.03 3.58 3.21
N TYR A 111 -3.40 2.49 2.83
CA TYR A 111 -3.14 1.34 3.71
C TYR A 111 -1.73 1.47 4.26
N SER A 112 -1.59 1.69 5.57
CA SER A 112 -0.28 1.83 6.22
C SER A 112 -0.37 1.60 7.72
N ASP A 113 0.64 0.93 8.28
CA ASP A 113 0.87 0.81 9.71
C ASP A 113 1.82 1.91 10.24
N ASP A 114 2.37 2.77 9.35
CA ASP A 114 3.20 3.90 9.75
C ASP A 114 2.35 5.04 10.33
N GLU A 115 2.59 5.37 11.60
CA GLU A 115 1.82 6.39 12.32
C GLU A 115 2.02 7.81 11.76
N ASN A 116 3.25 8.15 11.31
CA ASN A 116 3.55 9.48 10.81
C ASN A 116 2.92 9.67 9.42
N LEU A 117 3.09 8.69 8.52
CA LEU A 117 2.40 8.68 7.24
C LEU A 117 0.87 8.72 7.42
N GLY A 118 0.35 7.94 8.39
CA GLY A 118 -1.08 7.92 8.69
C GLY A 118 -1.62 9.27 9.17
N LYS A 119 -0.91 9.97 10.05
CA LYS A 119 -1.27 11.32 10.51
C LYS A 119 -1.26 12.31 9.36
N LEU A 120 -0.20 12.32 8.57
CA LEU A 120 -0.05 13.19 7.41
C LEU A 120 -1.17 12.96 6.38
N ALA A 121 -1.47 11.70 6.07
CA ALA A 121 -2.52 11.33 5.14
C ALA A 121 -3.91 11.80 5.62
N LYS A 122 -4.22 11.65 6.90
CA LYS A 122 -5.49 12.12 7.50
C LYS A 122 -5.63 13.63 7.41
N VAL A 123 -4.57 14.41 7.69
CA VAL A 123 -4.57 15.87 7.52
C VAL A 123 -4.85 16.25 6.06
N GLN A 124 -4.41 15.45 5.11
CA GLN A 124 -4.66 15.66 3.69
C GLN A 124 -6.01 15.11 3.19
N GLY A 125 -6.85 14.59 4.09
CA GLY A 125 -8.22 14.16 3.80
C GLY A 125 -8.37 12.71 3.35
N PHE A 126 -7.36 11.87 3.52
CA PHE A 126 -7.44 10.44 3.20
C PHE A 126 -8.02 9.61 4.34
N ASN A 127 -8.73 8.55 3.99
CA ASN A 127 -8.95 7.43 4.91
C ASN A 127 -7.63 6.68 5.06
N VAL A 128 -7.32 6.27 6.29
CA VAL A 128 -6.14 5.45 6.59
C VAL A 128 -6.60 4.19 7.28
N THR A 129 -6.16 3.05 6.76
CA THR A 129 -6.50 1.74 7.30
C THR A 129 -5.21 0.98 7.60
N THR A 130 -5.06 0.52 8.82
CA THR A 130 -3.94 -0.33 9.24
C THR A 130 -4.22 -1.81 8.93
N ILE A 131 -3.18 -2.66 8.93
CA ILE A 131 -3.37 -4.11 8.73
C ILE A 131 -4.31 -4.71 9.78
N ARG A 132 -4.29 -4.21 11.00
CA ARG A 132 -5.16 -4.70 12.09
C ARG A 132 -6.64 -4.39 11.87
N GLU A 133 -6.94 -3.32 11.15
CA GLU A 133 -8.31 -2.90 10.82
C GLU A 133 -8.87 -3.61 9.60
N LEU A 134 -8.02 -4.27 8.79
CA LEU A 134 -8.49 -5.05 7.66
C LEU A 134 -9.36 -6.23 8.14
N PRO A 135 -10.47 -6.53 7.46
CA PRO A 135 -11.30 -7.67 7.81
C PRO A 135 -10.57 -9.00 7.57
N LEU A 136 -10.86 -9.99 8.38
CA LEU A 136 -10.53 -11.38 8.08
C LEU A 136 -11.59 -11.95 7.13
N PRO A 137 -11.19 -12.87 6.22
CA PRO A 137 -12.18 -13.60 5.44
C PRO A 137 -13.10 -14.39 6.36
N SER A 138 -14.39 -14.55 5.98
CA SER A 138 -15.30 -15.45 6.67
C SER A 138 -14.77 -16.89 6.63
N GLU A 139 -15.12 -17.71 7.62
CA GLU A 139 -14.69 -19.12 7.65
C GLU A 139 -15.14 -19.88 6.40
N ASP A 140 -16.33 -19.60 5.88
CA ASP A 140 -16.86 -20.18 4.65
C ASP A 140 -16.03 -19.84 3.40
N ALA A 141 -15.51 -18.60 3.32
CA ALA A 141 -14.63 -18.18 2.23
C ALA A 141 -13.25 -18.85 2.29
N GLN A 142 -12.83 -19.33 3.48
CA GLN A 142 -11.59 -20.07 3.66
C GLN A 142 -11.69 -21.50 3.18
N MET A 143 -12.83 -22.15 3.38
CA MET A 143 -13.07 -23.52 2.89
C MET A 143 -13.05 -23.56 1.36
N THR A 144 -13.65 -22.57 0.69
CA THR A 144 -13.66 -22.49 -0.78
C THR A 144 -12.23 -22.31 -1.33
N PHE A 145 -11.41 -21.47 -0.71
CA PHE A 145 -10.04 -21.27 -1.15
C PHE A 145 -9.15 -22.50 -0.95
N ALA A 146 -9.33 -23.24 0.14
CA ALA A 146 -8.60 -24.48 0.40
C ALA A 146 -9.00 -25.58 -0.60
N TRP A 147 -10.26 -25.64 -1.03
CA TRP A 147 -10.73 -26.58 -2.06
C TRP A 147 -10.12 -26.27 -3.43
N ASP A 148 -10.06 -25.00 -3.84
CA ASP A 148 -9.52 -24.59 -5.14
C ASP A 148 -8.02 -24.92 -5.25
N VAL A 149 -7.24 -24.68 -4.17
CA VAL A 149 -5.80 -25.02 -4.14
C VAL A 149 -5.55 -26.53 -4.17
N LEU A 150 -6.38 -27.31 -3.48
CA LEU A 150 -6.23 -28.78 -3.45
C LEU A 150 -6.64 -29.44 -4.78
N HIS A 151 -7.53 -28.85 -5.53
CA HIS A 151 -7.92 -29.37 -6.86
C HIS A 151 -6.91 -29.01 -7.95
N GLU A 152 -6.26 -27.85 -7.89
CA GLU A 152 -5.18 -27.47 -8.82
C GLU A 152 -3.93 -28.36 -8.64
N GLU A 153 -3.64 -28.80 -7.40
CA GLU A 153 -2.50 -29.72 -7.16
C GLU A 153 -2.79 -31.18 -7.61
N GLN A 154 -4.06 -31.61 -7.62
CA GLN A 154 -4.43 -32.96 -8.08
C GLN A 154 -4.49 -33.09 -9.61
N GLU A 155 -4.84 -32.02 -10.34
CA GLU A 155 -4.82 -32.03 -11.81
C GLU A 155 -3.38 -31.96 -12.37
N ALA A 156 -2.41 -31.48 -11.59
CA ALA A 156 -1.00 -31.41 -12.01
C ALA A 156 -0.22 -32.73 -11.85
N ASP A 157 -0.74 -33.66 -11.05
CA ASP A 157 -0.10 -34.99 -10.83
C ASP A 157 -0.62 -36.10 -11.75
N ASP A 158 -1.68 -35.83 -12.55
CA ASP A 158 -2.31 -36.82 -13.46
C ASP A 158 -1.90 -36.64 -14.96
N GLU A 159 -0.96 -35.75 -15.31
CA GLU A 159 -0.34 -35.60 -16.65
C GLU A 159 1.12 -36.11 -16.65
#